data_c30b4af31f44c1970a5758423680dced
#
_entry.id   c30b4af31f44c1970a5758423680dced
#
_cell.length_a   1.000
_cell.length_b   1.000
_cell.length_c   1.000
_cell.angle_alpha   90.00
_cell.angle_beta   90.00
_cell.angle_gamma   90.00
#
_symmetry.space_group_name_H-M   'P 1'
#
loop_
_entity.id
_entity.type
_entity.pdbx_description
1 polymer ?
#
loop_
_entity_poly.entity_id
_entity_poly.type
_entity_poly.pdbx_seq_one_letter_code
_entity_poly.pdbx_strand_id
1 'polypeptide(L)'
;MAINDWYKLTFQIESDLEEIIFWKLNELGIFSFSFEYLIKTENKKEVNIWLPIDEWDESSKNDFEKIISKLLNNNNSKNQFFDWSIIKEEDWLTSWKKYWAPELVGNHFLILPCWINLNEKFNDKQIIKIDPGAAFGTGSHPSTYLCLEKMENIIFSDKKVLDIGSGSGILSIAAKLLGANEVCAVDNDYLAINSTNSNFQLNF
;
A
#
# COMPACT_ATOMS: atom_id res chain seq x y z
N MET A 1 -21.49 3.32 -1.44
CA MET A 1 -20.47 3.75 -0.48
C MET A 1 -20.23 5.22 -0.75
N ALA A 2 -20.21 6.07 0.27
CA ALA A 2 -19.87 7.47 0.06
C ALA A 2 -18.39 7.53 -0.33
N ILE A 3 -18.08 8.20 -1.43
CA ILE A 3 -16.71 8.45 -1.87
C ILE A 3 -16.19 9.51 -0.90
N ASN A 4 -15.22 9.16 -0.08
CA ASN A 4 -14.62 10.08 0.89
C ASN A 4 -13.37 10.69 0.27
N ASP A 5 -13.49 11.92 -0.23
CA ASP A 5 -12.34 12.68 -0.67
C ASP A 5 -11.54 13.16 0.55
N TRP A 6 -10.24 13.40 0.36
CA TRP A 6 -9.31 13.80 1.40
C TRP A 6 -8.63 15.11 1.07
N TYR A 7 -8.47 15.98 2.04
CA TYR A 7 -7.48 17.04 1.95
C TYR A 7 -6.09 16.46 2.20
N LYS A 8 -5.15 16.81 1.34
CA LYS A 8 -3.72 16.66 1.61
C LYS A 8 -3.13 18.03 1.92
N LEU A 9 -2.57 18.18 3.12
CA LEU A 9 -1.77 19.34 3.49
C LEU A 9 -0.30 18.96 3.42
N THR A 10 0.50 19.78 2.74
CA THR A 10 1.95 19.61 2.64
C THR A 10 2.65 20.87 3.11
N PHE A 11 3.68 20.73 3.96
CA PHE A 11 4.57 21.81 4.37
C PHE A 11 5.95 21.27 4.74
N GLN A 12 6.94 22.17 4.82
CA GLN A 12 8.33 21.81 5.12
C GLN A 12 8.73 22.20 6.53
N ILE A 13 9.56 21.39 7.16
CA ILE A 13 10.13 21.64 8.47
C ILE A 13 11.64 21.40 8.46
N GLU A 14 12.37 21.98 9.42
CA GLU A 14 13.72 21.52 9.76
C GLU A 14 13.64 20.14 10.42
N SER A 15 14.62 19.28 10.17
CA SER A 15 14.59 17.87 10.59
C SER A 15 14.53 17.67 12.10
N ASP A 16 15.05 18.62 12.87
CA ASP A 16 15.00 18.63 14.34
C ASP A 16 13.61 18.92 14.93
N LEU A 17 12.68 19.44 14.11
CA LEU A 17 11.30 19.73 14.52
C LEU A 17 10.35 18.54 14.33
N GLU A 18 10.81 17.44 13.75
CA GLU A 18 9.96 16.26 13.47
C GLU A 18 9.27 15.75 14.72
N GLU A 19 10.03 15.55 15.81
CA GLU A 19 9.46 15.01 17.05
C GLU A 19 8.41 15.94 17.64
N ILE A 20 8.65 17.25 17.59
CA ILE A 20 7.70 18.27 18.08
C ILE A 20 6.40 18.25 17.28
N ILE A 21 6.52 18.18 15.94
CA ILE A 21 5.35 18.08 15.04
C ILE A 21 4.61 16.77 15.25
N PHE A 22 5.32 15.64 15.35
CA PHE A 22 4.75 14.34 15.64
C PHE A 22 3.86 14.36 16.89
N TRP A 23 4.39 14.86 18.00
CA TRP A 23 3.64 14.96 19.25
C TRP A 23 2.44 15.91 19.15
N LYS A 24 2.59 17.02 18.43
CA LYS A 24 1.49 17.99 18.25
C LYS A 24 0.36 17.43 17.40
N LEU A 25 0.66 16.70 16.34
CA LEU A 25 -0.35 16.04 15.51
C LEU A 25 -1.12 14.99 16.31
N ASN A 26 -0.43 14.17 17.10
CA ASN A 26 -1.09 13.20 17.97
C ASN A 26 -1.97 13.87 19.05
N GLU A 27 -1.52 14.97 19.65
CA GLU A 27 -2.34 15.76 20.61
C GLU A 27 -3.63 16.27 19.97
N LEU A 28 -3.59 16.62 18.68
CA LEU A 28 -4.74 17.08 17.91
C LEU A 28 -5.61 15.93 17.36
N GLY A 29 -5.25 14.67 17.66
CA GLY A 29 -5.98 13.49 17.17
C GLY A 29 -5.77 13.17 15.70
N ILE A 30 -4.71 13.72 15.08
CA ILE A 30 -4.36 13.49 13.69
C ILE A 30 -3.30 12.38 13.64
N PHE A 31 -3.65 11.26 12.99
CA PHE A 31 -2.80 10.08 12.90
C PHE A 31 -2.39 9.72 11.46
N SER A 32 -3.02 10.35 10.47
CA SER A 32 -2.75 10.13 9.05
C SER A 32 -1.73 11.15 8.53
N PHE A 33 -0.44 10.90 8.76
CA PHE A 33 0.64 11.78 8.31
C PHE A 33 1.93 11.00 8.00
N SER A 34 2.82 11.60 7.20
CA SER A 34 4.18 11.11 6.94
C SER A 34 5.20 12.23 6.98
N PHE A 35 6.47 11.85 7.23
CA PHE A 35 7.65 12.70 7.11
C PHE A 35 8.55 12.14 6.02
N GLU A 36 8.89 12.95 5.03
CA GLU A 36 9.72 12.54 3.90
C GLU A 36 10.99 13.40 3.83
N TYR A 37 12.15 12.76 3.62
CA TYR A 37 13.40 13.49 3.42
C TYR A 37 13.41 14.15 2.04
N LEU A 38 13.73 15.43 1.98
CA LEU A 38 13.93 16.12 0.72
C LEU A 38 15.35 15.85 0.20
N ILE A 39 15.45 15.09 -0.89
CA ILE A 39 16.73 14.63 -1.49
C ILE A 39 17.71 15.78 -1.81
N LYS A 40 17.22 17.01 -1.93
CA LYS A 40 18.03 18.19 -2.33
C LYS A 40 18.41 19.12 -1.17
N THR A 41 17.94 18.86 0.05
CA THR A 41 18.19 19.73 1.21
C THR A 41 18.52 18.88 2.43
N GLU A 42 19.79 18.89 2.85
CA GLU A 42 20.33 17.98 3.88
C GLU A 42 19.67 18.08 5.27
N ASN A 43 18.84 19.09 5.53
CA ASN A 43 18.27 19.32 6.87
C ASN A 43 16.77 19.60 6.88
N LYS A 44 16.05 19.31 5.77
CA LYS A 44 14.62 19.57 5.70
C LYS A 44 13.81 18.30 5.44
N LYS A 45 12.65 18.25 6.06
CA LYS A 45 11.63 17.22 5.82
C LYS A 45 10.35 17.85 5.29
N GLU A 46 9.68 17.13 4.44
CA GLU A 46 8.32 17.41 4.02
C GLU A 46 7.36 16.65 4.93
N VAL A 47 6.38 17.36 5.46
CA VAL A 47 5.29 16.80 6.24
C VAL A 47 4.07 16.72 5.33
N ASN A 48 3.52 15.53 5.20
CA ASN A 48 2.28 15.29 4.49
C ASN A 48 1.23 14.83 5.50
N ILE A 49 0.04 15.46 5.49
CA ILE A 49 -1.09 15.14 6.39
C ILE A 49 -2.31 14.90 5.54
N TRP A 50 -3.06 13.84 5.83
CA TRP A 50 -4.31 13.51 5.15
C TRP A 50 -5.49 13.66 6.11
N LEU A 51 -6.50 14.42 5.71
CA LEU A 51 -7.65 14.82 6.54
C LEU A 51 -8.95 14.56 5.76
N PRO A 52 -9.97 13.89 6.36
CA PRO A 52 -11.25 13.66 5.70
C PRO A 52 -11.96 14.98 5.39
N ILE A 53 -12.47 15.15 4.16
CA ILE A 53 -13.13 16.42 3.75
C ILE A 53 -14.38 16.71 4.56
N ASP A 54 -15.13 15.69 4.95
CA ASP A 54 -16.36 15.80 5.72
C ASP A 54 -16.15 16.25 7.17
N GLU A 55 -14.94 16.11 7.71
CA GLU A 55 -14.59 16.54 9.07
C GLU A 55 -13.86 17.90 9.11
N TRP A 56 -13.41 18.42 7.96
CA TRP A 56 -12.55 19.61 7.89
C TRP A 56 -13.12 20.68 6.96
N ASP A 57 -13.64 21.75 7.56
CA ASP A 57 -14.07 22.96 6.85
C ASP A 57 -12.94 24.01 6.76
N GLU A 58 -13.18 25.10 6.04
CA GLU A 58 -12.19 26.17 5.86
C GLU A 58 -11.79 26.84 7.19
N SER A 59 -12.69 26.87 8.20
CA SER A 59 -12.36 27.41 9.52
C SER A 59 -11.39 26.50 10.26
N SER A 60 -11.64 25.20 10.25
CA SER A 60 -10.79 24.18 10.88
C SER A 60 -9.39 24.16 10.26
N LYS A 61 -9.30 24.28 8.91
CA LYS A 61 -8.00 24.37 8.20
C LYS A 61 -7.23 25.62 8.63
N ASN A 62 -7.89 26.78 8.66
CA ASN A 62 -7.25 28.03 9.07
C ASN A 62 -6.76 27.98 10.52
N ASP A 63 -7.54 27.38 11.42
CA ASP A 63 -7.14 27.27 12.84
C ASP A 63 -5.99 26.28 13.02
N PHE A 64 -5.99 25.18 12.26
CA PHE A 64 -4.87 24.25 12.22
C PHE A 64 -3.58 24.93 11.73
N GLU A 65 -3.64 25.67 10.62
CA GLU A 65 -2.49 26.43 10.12
C GLU A 65 -1.94 27.42 11.14
N LYS A 66 -2.81 28.13 11.89
CA LYS A 66 -2.40 29.03 12.97
C LYS A 66 -1.66 28.28 14.08
N ILE A 67 -2.16 27.10 14.47
CA ILE A 67 -1.55 26.27 15.51
C ILE A 67 -0.16 25.84 15.09
N ILE A 68 -0.02 25.27 13.87
CA ILE A 68 1.26 24.82 13.35
C ILE A 68 2.21 26.00 13.12
N SER A 69 1.75 27.08 12.52
CA SER A 69 2.56 28.30 12.33
C SER A 69 3.10 28.85 13.64
N LYS A 70 2.27 28.90 14.71
CA LYS A 70 2.72 29.33 16.03
C LYS A 70 3.80 28.42 16.60
N LEU A 71 3.62 27.11 16.44
CA LEU A 71 4.59 26.12 16.90
C LEU A 71 5.93 26.28 16.19
N LEU A 72 5.91 26.43 14.86
CA LEU A 72 7.10 26.57 14.03
C LEU A 72 7.82 27.90 14.28
N ASN A 73 7.06 29.02 14.42
CA ASN A 73 7.63 30.33 14.74
C ASN A 73 8.32 30.36 16.10
N ASN A 74 7.78 29.68 17.11
CA ASN A 74 8.41 29.55 18.44
C ASN A 74 9.75 28.82 18.39
N ASN A 75 9.98 28.01 17.34
CA ASN A 75 11.21 27.25 17.10
C ASN A 75 12.07 27.85 15.96
N ASN A 76 11.97 29.18 15.73
CA ASN A 76 12.75 29.94 14.75
C ASN A 76 12.59 29.52 13.27
N SER A 77 11.60 28.71 12.93
CA SER A 77 11.26 28.35 11.54
C SER A 77 10.30 29.40 10.97
N LYS A 78 10.84 30.33 10.16
CA LYS A 78 10.07 31.44 9.54
C LYS A 78 9.72 31.08 8.10
N ASN A 79 8.59 31.68 7.60
CA ASN A 79 8.10 31.52 6.22
C ASN A 79 7.60 30.11 5.89
N GLN A 80 6.56 29.68 6.57
CA GLN A 80 5.87 28.43 6.25
C GLN A 80 4.89 28.66 5.08
N PHE A 81 4.99 27.84 4.08
CA PHE A 81 4.01 27.71 3.01
C PHE A 81 3.23 26.42 3.22
N PHE A 82 1.92 26.54 3.38
CA PHE A 82 1.00 25.40 3.48
C PHE A 82 0.34 25.19 2.14
N ASP A 83 0.55 24.02 1.55
CA ASP A 83 -0.03 23.62 0.28
C ASP A 83 -1.18 22.63 0.54
N TRP A 84 -2.40 23.07 0.19
CA TRP A 84 -3.60 22.25 0.29
C TRP A 84 -4.00 21.73 -1.08
N SER A 85 -4.20 20.44 -1.16
CA SER A 85 -4.75 19.78 -2.34
C SER A 85 -5.86 18.83 -1.95
N ILE A 86 -6.75 18.53 -2.90
CA ILE A 86 -7.79 17.52 -2.73
C ILE A 86 -7.31 16.26 -3.41
N ILE A 87 -7.31 15.15 -2.66
CA ILE A 87 -7.07 13.82 -3.20
C ILE A 87 -8.42 13.11 -3.24
N LYS A 88 -8.86 12.78 -4.44
CA LYS A 88 -10.04 11.95 -4.62
C LYS A 88 -9.72 10.53 -4.22
N GLU A 89 -10.65 9.87 -3.54
CA GLU A 89 -10.51 8.46 -3.15
C GLU A 89 -10.18 7.59 -4.36
N GLU A 90 -10.80 7.86 -5.52
CA GLU A 90 -10.49 7.16 -6.78
C GLU A 90 -9.03 7.34 -7.22
N ASP A 91 -8.46 8.54 -7.06
CA ASP A 91 -7.06 8.81 -7.41
C ASP A 91 -6.10 8.13 -6.45
N TRP A 92 -6.45 8.05 -5.19
CA TRP A 92 -5.64 7.36 -4.17
C TRP A 92 -5.68 5.84 -4.36
N LEU A 93 -6.87 5.27 -4.58
CA LEU A 93 -7.07 3.85 -4.86
C LEU A 93 -6.39 3.38 -6.15
N THR A 94 -6.12 4.30 -7.09
CA THR A 94 -5.54 3.98 -8.40
C THR A 94 -4.10 4.45 -8.58
N SER A 95 -3.64 5.43 -7.80
CA SER A 95 -2.31 6.03 -7.97
C SER A 95 -1.17 5.02 -7.76
N TRP A 96 -1.32 4.09 -6.81
CA TRP A 96 -0.35 3.04 -6.55
C TRP A 96 -0.27 2.02 -7.70
N LYS A 97 -1.35 1.83 -8.49
CA LYS A 97 -1.36 0.92 -9.65
C LYS A 97 -0.31 1.29 -10.70
N LYS A 98 0.06 2.59 -10.79
CA LYS A 98 1.07 3.09 -11.73
C LYS A 98 2.48 2.57 -11.42
N TYR A 99 2.74 2.21 -10.17
CA TYR A 99 4.05 1.75 -9.72
C TYR A 99 4.18 0.23 -9.73
N TRP A 100 3.08 -0.47 -10.04
CA TRP A 100 3.08 -1.92 -10.12
C TRP A 100 3.43 -2.39 -11.53
N ALA A 101 4.47 -3.20 -11.59
CA ALA A 101 4.92 -3.85 -12.80
C ALA A 101 4.84 -5.38 -12.65
N PRO A 102 4.74 -6.14 -13.74
CA PRO A 102 4.90 -7.58 -13.69
C PRO A 102 6.24 -7.97 -13.07
N GLU A 103 6.23 -8.90 -12.11
CA GLU A 103 7.41 -9.31 -11.36
C GLU A 103 7.70 -10.80 -11.57
N LEU A 104 8.92 -11.11 -12.01
CA LEU A 104 9.40 -12.49 -12.12
C LEU A 104 9.81 -13.01 -10.75
N VAL A 105 9.31 -14.19 -10.38
CA VAL A 105 9.67 -14.87 -9.13
C VAL A 105 10.19 -16.27 -9.45
N GLY A 106 11.39 -16.54 -8.95
CA GLY A 106 12.08 -17.77 -9.27
C GLY A 106 12.29 -17.96 -10.78
N ASN A 107 12.15 -19.19 -11.24
CA ASN A 107 12.30 -19.52 -12.64
C ASN A 107 10.97 -19.71 -13.40
N HIS A 108 9.88 -19.92 -12.68
CA HIS A 108 8.62 -20.36 -13.28
C HIS A 108 7.49 -19.33 -13.17
N PHE A 109 7.45 -18.48 -12.15
CA PHE A 109 6.33 -17.61 -11.91
C PHE A 109 6.50 -16.20 -12.46
N LEU A 110 5.41 -15.65 -12.99
CA LEU A 110 5.22 -14.22 -13.20
C LEU A 110 4.03 -13.75 -12.40
N ILE A 111 4.24 -12.83 -11.46
CA ILE A 111 3.16 -12.11 -10.78
C ILE A 111 2.72 -10.99 -11.72
N LEU A 112 1.45 -11.00 -12.11
CA LEU A 112 0.88 -10.07 -13.06
C LEU A 112 -0.27 -9.30 -12.41
N PRO A 113 -0.15 -7.98 -12.22
CA PRO A 113 -1.31 -7.15 -11.83
C PRO A 113 -2.47 -7.35 -12.80
N CYS A 114 -3.69 -7.54 -12.29
CA CYS A 114 -4.85 -7.93 -13.09
C CYS A 114 -5.25 -6.91 -14.18
N TRP A 115 -4.82 -5.65 -14.06
CA TRP A 115 -5.05 -4.57 -15.04
C TRP A 115 -3.96 -4.45 -16.11
N ILE A 116 -2.91 -5.28 -16.06
CA ILE A 116 -1.82 -5.28 -17.04
C ILE A 116 -2.00 -6.45 -18.00
N ASN A 117 -1.91 -6.16 -19.29
CA ASN A 117 -1.94 -7.22 -20.30
C ASN A 117 -0.63 -8.00 -20.29
N LEU A 118 -0.74 -9.32 -20.42
CA LEU A 118 0.43 -10.21 -20.52
C LEU A 118 1.23 -9.87 -21.79
N ASN A 119 2.53 -9.69 -21.61
CA ASN A 119 3.47 -9.56 -22.75
C ASN A 119 3.89 -10.95 -23.22
N GLU A 120 3.90 -11.18 -24.55
CA GLU A 120 4.23 -12.46 -25.18
C GLU A 120 5.58 -13.05 -24.76
N LYS A 121 6.53 -12.20 -24.36
CA LYS A 121 7.84 -12.64 -23.87
C LYS A 121 7.79 -13.51 -22.59
N PHE A 122 6.65 -13.54 -21.92
CA PHE A 122 6.44 -14.32 -20.69
C PHE A 122 5.52 -15.52 -20.87
N ASN A 123 5.24 -15.94 -22.11
CA ASN A 123 4.36 -17.07 -22.39
C ASN A 123 4.88 -18.42 -21.85
N ASP A 124 6.15 -18.50 -21.51
CA ASP A 124 6.81 -19.66 -20.88
C ASP A 124 6.62 -19.71 -19.36
N LYS A 125 6.03 -18.69 -18.75
CA LYS A 125 5.87 -18.56 -17.31
C LYS A 125 4.46 -18.99 -16.85
N GLN A 126 4.39 -19.46 -15.61
CA GLN A 126 3.13 -19.64 -14.91
C GLN A 126 2.66 -18.29 -14.36
N ILE A 127 1.56 -17.82 -14.89
CA ILE A 127 1.05 -16.48 -14.59
C ILE A 127 0.17 -16.54 -13.35
N ILE A 128 0.53 -15.74 -12.35
CA ILE A 128 -0.31 -15.48 -11.16
C ILE A 128 -0.88 -14.08 -11.30
N LYS A 129 -2.15 -13.97 -11.67
CA LYS A 129 -2.85 -12.69 -11.73
C LYS A 129 -3.29 -12.29 -10.34
N ILE A 130 -2.95 -11.07 -9.92
CA ILE A 130 -3.29 -10.55 -8.59
C ILE A 130 -3.93 -9.16 -8.72
N ASP A 131 -5.04 -8.96 -8.02
CA ASP A 131 -5.47 -7.66 -7.54
C ASP A 131 -4.99 -7.54 -6.09
N PRO A 132 -3.97 -6.71 -5.82
CA PRO A 132 -3.40 -6.63 -4.48
C PRO A 132 -4.37 -6.10 -3.42
N GLY A 133 -5.38 -5.31 -3.82
CA GLY A 133 -6.41 -4.82 -2.90
C GLY A 133 -5.85 -4.28 -1.59
N ALA A 134 -6.61 -4.49 -0.50
CA ALA A 134 -6.20 -4.13 0.87
C ALA A 134 -5.52 -5.30 1.63
N ALA A 135 -5.40 -6.50 1.03
CA ALA A 135 -4.86 -7.66 1.70
C ALA A 135 -3.33 -7.74 1.58
N PHE A 136 -2.69 -8.30 2.60
CA PHE A 136 -1.25 -8.58 2.58
C PHE A 136 -0.90 -9.70 1.58
N GLY A 137 0.34 -9.74 1.11
CA GLY A 137 0.82 -10.81 0.24
C GLY A 137 0.67 -10.52 -1.25
N THR A 138 0.98 -9.30 -1.64
CA THR A 138 0.89 -8.83 -3.05
C THR A 138 1.97 -9.41 -3.97
N GLY A 139 2.90 -10.22 -3.42
CA GLY A 139 4.00 -10.83 -4.14
C GLY A 139 5.31 -10.05 -4.05
N SER A 140 5.29 -8.74 -3.92
CA SER A 140 6.49 -7.88 -3.83
C SER A 140 7.21 -7.94 -2.48
N HIS A 141 6.57 -8.46 -1.42
CA HIS A 141 7.24 -8.61 -0.13
C HIS A 141 8.26 -9.75 -0.17
N PRO A 142 9.50 -9.57 0.33
CA PRO A 142 10.56 -10.59 0.28
C PRO A 142 10.16 -11.95 0.83
N SER A 143 9.32 -12.02 1.87
CA SER A 143 8.86 -13.29 2.43
C SER A 143 7.96 -14.06 1.46
N THR A 144 7.05 -13.38 0.76
CA THR A 144 6.18 -14.00 -0.24
C THR A 144 7.01 -14.49 -1.44
N TYR A 145 7.95 -13.65 -1.89
CA TYR A 145 8.89 -14.01 -2.95
C TYR A 145 9.65 -15.30 -2.61
N LEU A 146 10.26 -15.37 -1.44
CA LEU A 146 11.03 -16.54 -0.99
C LEU A 146 10.16 -17.81 -0.88
N CYS A 147 8.92 -17.67 -0.42
CA CYS A 147 7.98 -18.80 -0.38
C CYS A 147 7.69 -19.32 -1.78
N LEU A 148 7.35 -18.45 -2.73
CA LEU A 148 7.08 -18.83 -4.12
C LEU A 148 8.30 -19.51 -4.77
N GLU A 149 9.50 -18.94 -4.61
CA GLU A 149 10.74 -19.52 -5.10
C GLU A 149 11.00 -20.92 -4.52
N LYS A 150 10.73 -21.14 -3.23
CA LYS A 150 10.86 -22.45 -2.61
C LYS A 150 9.80 -23.44 -3.08
N MET A 151 8.59 -22.99 -3.34
CA MET A 151 7.50 -23.82 -3.85
C MET A 151 7.83 -24.43 -5.23
N GLU A 152 8.61 -23.76 -6.07
CA GLU A 152 9.06 -24.32 -7.37
C GLU A 152 9.83 -25.65 -7.24
N ASN A 153 10.45 -25.89 -6.10
CA ASN A 153 11.22 -27.09 -5.82
C ASN A 153 10.43 -28.19 -5.09
N ILE A 154 9.12 -28.00 -4.92
CA ILE A 154 8.23 -28.92 -4.22
C ILE A 154 7.31 -29.61 -5.23
N ILE A 155 7.12 -30.92 -5.08
CA ILE A 155 6.17 -31.68 -5.89
C ILE A 155 4.78 -31.54 -5.27
N PHE A 156 3.90 -30.82 -5.97
CA PHE A 156 2.51 -30.60 -5.55
C PHE A 156 1.51 -31.58 -6.18
N SER A 157 1.89 -32.33 -7.21
CA SER A 157 1.01 -33.33 -7.84
C SER A 157 0.42 -34.26 -6.80
N ASP A 158 -0.91 -34.45 -6.87
CA ASP A 158 -1.71 -35.29 -5.97
C ASP A 158 -1.68 -34.86 -4.49
N LYS A 159 -1.19 -33.67 -4.18
CA LYS A 159 -1.17 -33.16 -2.81
C LYS A 159 -2.41 -32.35 -2.49
N LYS A 160 -2.81 -32.42 -1.22
CA LYS A 160 -3.73 -31.49 -0.58
C LYS A 160 -2.93 -30.47 0.19
N VAL A 161 -3.21 -29.19 -0.03
CA VAL A 161 -2.49 -28.05 0.54
C VAL A 161 -3.41 -27.27 1.44
N LEU A 162 -2.93 -26.89 2.61
CA LEU A 162 -3.57 -25.95 3.51
C LEU A 162 -2.70 -24.70 3.63
N ASP A 163 -3.28 -23.57 3.25
CA ASP A 163 -2.66 -22.24 3.35
C ASP A 163 -3.28 -21.50 4.54
N ILE A 164 -2.48 -21.29 5.59
CA ILE A 164 -2.93 -20.66 6.84
C ILE A 164 -2.42 -19.21 6.87
N GLY A 165 -3.34 -18.24 6.91
CA GLY A 165 -3.04 -16.83 6.74
C GLY A 165 -2.90 -16.49 5.25
N SER A 166 -3.90 -16.82 4.45
CA SER A 166 -3.82 -16.78 2.97
C SER A 166 -3.63 -15.38 2.40
N GLY A 167 -4.06 -14.33 3.10
CA GLY A 167 -3.92 -12.94 2.64
C GLY A 167 -4.55 -12.71 1.27
N SER A 168 -3.72 -12.40 0.28
CA SER A 168 -4.14 -12.27 -1.13
C SER A 168 -4.47 -13.60 -1.81
N GLY A 169 -4.11 -14.74 -1.21
CA GLY A 169 -4.23 -16.08 -1.78
C GLY A 169 -3.12 -16.47 -2.76
N ILE A 170 -2.07 -15.67 -2.89
CA ILE A 170 -1.02 -15.88 -3.89
C ILE A 170 -0.33 -17.24 -3.77
N LEU A 171 -0.05 -17.72 -2.53
CA LEU A 171 0.58 -19.03 -2.31
C LEU A 171 -0.40 -20.17 -2.62
N SER A 172 -1.68 -20.01 -2.30
CA SER A 172 -2.74 -20.94 -2.69
C SER A 172 -2.86 -21.09 -4.22
N ILE A 173 -2.82 -19.97 -4.94
CA ILE A 173 -2.85 -19.93 -6.41
C ILE A 173 -1.61 -20.63 -6.97
N ALA A 174 -0.41 -20.31 -6.45
CA ALA A 174 0.83 -20.96 -6.85
C ALA A 174 0.81 -22.47 -6.63
N ALA A 175 0.33 -22.93 -5.47
CA ALA A 175 0.19 -24.35 -5.18
C ALA A 175 -0.72 -25.05 -6.19
N LYS A 176 -1.83 -24.40 -6.57
CA LYS A 176 -2.76 -24.95 -7.58
C LYS A 176 -2.12 -25.00 -8.98
N LEU A 177 -1.41 -23.96 -9.38
CA LEU A 177 -0.66 -23.92 -10.65
C LEU A 177 0.45 -24.97 -10.71
N LEU A 178 1.08 -25.29 -9.57
CA LEU A 178 2.08 -26.35 -9.45
C LEU A 178 1.47 -27.77 -9.42
N GLY A 179 0.16 -27.90 -9.53
CA GLY A 179 -0.51 -29.19 -9.68
C GLY A 179 -1.10 -29.76 -8.40
N ALA A 180 -1.30 -28.97 -7.33
CA ALA A 180 -2.00 -29.43 -6.14
C ALA A 180 -3.42 -29.88 -6.49
N ASN A 181 -3.81 -31.06 -6.00
CA ASN A 181 -5.14 -31.61 -6.23
C ASN A 181 -6.22 -30.77 -5.55
N GLU A 182 -5.98 -30.44 -4.30
CA GLU A 182 -6.91 -29.64 -3.47
C GLU A 182 -6.12 -28.57 -2.70
N VAL A 183 -6.64 -27.35 -2.69
CA VAL A 183 -6.07 -26.26 -1.91
C VAL A 183 -7.16 -25.67 -1.03
N CYS A 184 -6.90 -25.62 0.27
CA CYS A 184 -7.77 -24.97 1.25
C CYS A 184 -7.01 -23.75 1.78
N ALA A 185 -7.55 -22.55 1.58
CA ALA A 185 -7.03 -21.29 2.09
C ALA A 185 -7.87 -20.82 3.28
N VAL A 186 -7.23 -20.42 4.36
CA VAL A 186 -7.90 -19.89 5.55
C VAL A 186 -7.22 -18.62 6.05
N ASP A 187 -8.03 -17.68 6.51
CA ASP A 187 -7.55 -16.45 7.13
C ASP A 187 -8.52 -16.01 8.23
N ASN A 188 -8.05 -15.25 9.21
CA ASN A 188 -8.90 -14.69 10.26
C ASN A 188 -9.43 -13.29 9.88
N ASP A 189 -8.92 -12.67 8.81
CA ASP A 189 -9.39 -11.41 8.29
C ASP A 189 -10.37 -11.62 7.12
N TYR A 190 -11.58 -11.09 7.26
CA TYR A 190 -12.61 -11.16 6.22
C TYR A 190 -12.19 -10.50 4.90
N LEU A 191 -11.40 -9.42 4.97
CA LEU A 191 -10.85 -8.75 3.77
C LEU A 191 -9.87 -9.67 3.03
N ALA A 192 -9.04 -10.40 3.76
CA ALA A 192 -8.13 -11.39 3.19
C ALA A 192 -8.89 -12.53 2.51
N ILE A 193 -9.94 -13.06 3.13
CA ILE A 193 -10.79 -14.09 2.53
C ILE A 193 -11.42 -13.61 1.21
N ASN A 194 -11.95 -12.38 1.19
CA ASN A 194 -12.53 -11.80 -0.04
C ASN A 194 -11.46 -11.62 -1.12
N SER A 195 -10.27 -11.13 -0.75
CA SER A 195 -9.15 -10.97 -1.68
C SER A 195 -8.69 -12.32 -2.25
N THR A 196 -8.51 -13.33 -1.39
CA THR A 196 -8.19 -14.72 -1.82
C THR A 196 -9.20 -15.23 -2.84
N ASN A 197 -10.50 -15.10 -2.57
CA ASN A 197 -11.55 -15.56 -3.48
C ASN A 197 -11.53 -14.82 -4.82
N SER A 198 -11.41 -13.48 -4.78
CA SER A 198 -11.35 -12.66 -6.00
C SER A 198 -10.12 -13.00 -6.85
N ASN A 199 -8.96 -13.12 -6.23
CA ASN A 199 -7.73 -13.47 -6.92
C ASN A 199 -7.76 -14.90 -7.47
N PHE A 200 -8.39 -15.83 -6.77
CA PHE A 200 -8.57 -17.18 -7.27
C PHE A 200 -9.41 -17.19 -8.56
N GLN A 201 -10.50 -16.42 -8.61
CA GLN A 201 -11.35 -16.29 -9.81
C GLN A 201 -10.63 -15.63 -11.01
N LEU A 202 -9.58 -14.83 -10.77
CA LEU A 202 -8.76 -14.25 -11.84
C LEU A 202 -7.85 -15.27 -12.53
N ASN A 203 -7.61 -16.41 -11.89
CA ASN A 203 -6.62 -17.41 -12.32
C ASN A 203 -7.26 -18.74 -12.80
N PHE A 204 -8.49 -19.01 -12.38
CA PHE A 204 -9.24 -20.26 -12.65
C PHE A 204 -10.73 -19.97 -12.96
#